data_5140cb5c28f41b61bc728bf68a7177bc
#
_entry.id   5140cb5c28f41b61bc728bf68a7177bc
#
_cell.length_a   1.000
_cell.length_b   1.000
_cell.length_c   1.000
_cell.angle_alpha   90.00
_cell.angle_beta   90.00
_cell.angle_gamma   90.00
#
_symmetry.space_group_name_H-M   'P 1'
#
loop_
_entity.id
_entity.type
_entity.pdbx_description
1 polymer ?
#
loop_
_entity_poly.entity_id
_entity_poly.type
_entity_poly.pdbx_seq_one_letter_code
_entity_poly.pdbx_strand_id
1 'polypeptide(L)'
;MGYDELVKNFLCENGYSVIYEDTDKVLKKAREKYKQFPIFFRFILKLFPQIRKVIREKLLQKYSFNFFKDLEKIESLDFILAINGDGVSEKIYKKLFSNNPQAQKVLYIWDDFDWLFKQSHIKKFDFVASYNIEDATKYNFLYLPVFTADIKKSIANKKYDIAIIATASQDRIALAKKIYYKYKNDYKFYIYFYDKEQRYNFFSHPLPMPYAKYQDILAMSVSVLDIVRFGQRGPTTRIYDSILTETKVITMNKNIKKYPVYNSNILVLDDELNIPHNFIKTEYINYEIIPVSIRRWCQKLTIFIEEETE
;
A
#
# COMPACT_ATOMS: atom_id res chain seq x y z
N MET A 1 6.93 1.78 -5.76
CA MET A 1 5.82 2.21 -6.61
C MET A 1 5.23 3.45 -5.95
N GLY A 2 5.17 4.57 -6.66
CA GLY A 2 4.66 5.84 -6.11
C GLY A 2 3.17 6.00 -6.36
N TYR A 3 2.34 5.26 -5.62
CA TYR A 3 0.88 5.44 -5.71
C TYR A 3 0.42 6.83 -5.27
N ASP A 4 1.14 7.46 -4.37
CA ASP A 4 0.99 8.83 -3.94
C ASP A 4 1.26 9.83 -5.08
N GLU A 5 2.31 9.59 -5.88
CA GLU A 5 2.59 10.36 -7.08
C GLU A 5 1.50 10.18 -8.14
N LEU A 6 0.92 8.97 -8.28
CA LEU A 6 -0.20 8.74 -9.19
C LEU A 6 -1.41 9.57 -8.80
N VAL A 7 -1.77 9.61 -7.51
CA VAL A 7 -2.87 10.46 -7.02
C VAL A 7 -2.60 11.93 -7.30
N LYS A 8 -1.39 12.42 -6.96
CA LYS A 8 -0.99 13.81 -7.23
C LYS A 8 -1.13 14.16 -8.72
N ASN A 9 -0.55 13.33 -9.60
CA ASN A 9 -0.55 13.60 -11.03
C ASN A 9 -1.98 13.59 -11.58
N PHE A 10 -2.79 12.61 -11.19
CA PHE A 10 -4.19 12.52 -11.57
C PHE A 10 -4.98 13.78 -11.16
N LEU A 11 -4.80 14.27 -9.94
CA LEU A 11 -5.46 15.48 -9.48
C LEU A 11 -5.00 16.72 -10.28
N CYS A 12 -3.68 16.86 -10.55
CA CYS A 12 -3.17 17.95 -11.37
C CYS A 12 -3.73 17.91 -12.80
N GLU A 13 -3.83 16.74 -13.42
CA GLU A 13 -4.39 16.53 -14.75
C GLU A 13 -5.89 16.86 -14.81
N ASN A 14 -6.60 16.76 -13.68
CA ASN A 14 -8.01 17.15 -13.55
C ASN A 14 -8.20 18.56 -12.98
N GLY A 15 -7.21 19.45 -13.13
CA GLY A 15 -7.34 20.89 -12.87
C GLY A 15 -7.13 21.32 -11.42
N TYR A 16 -6.73 20.42 -10.52
CA TYR A 16 -6.42 20.78 -9.13
C TYR A 16 -5.02 21.38 -8.98
N SER A 17 -4.91 22.45 -8.20
CA SER A 17 -3.63 22.93 -7.68
C SER A 17 -3.24 22.11 -6.45
N VAL A 18 -2.24 21.25 -6.55
CA VAL A 18 -1.90 20.27 -5.51
C VAL A 18 -0.66 20.69 -4.73
N ILE A 19 -0.81 20.89 -3.42
CA ILE A 19 0.29 20.97 -2.47
C ILE A 19 0.55 19.56 -1.92
N TYR A 20 1.66 18.97 -2.31
CA TYR A 20 2.00 17.60 -1.93
C TYR A 20 3.09 17.55 -0.88
N GLU A 21 2.86 16.78 0.19
CA GLU A 21 3.83 16.55 1.26
C GLU A 21 4.01 15.04 1.54
N ASP A 22 5.23 14.56 1.34
CA ASP A 22 5.62 13.20 1.68
C ASP A 22 5.88 13.06 3.18
N THR A 23 5.01 12.34 3.90
CA THR A 23 5.12 12.11 5.33
C THR A 23 6.14 11.02 5.71
N ASP A 24 6.55 10.17 4.78
CA ASP A 24 7.55 9.13 5.01
C ASP A 24 8.92 9.69 5.41
N LYS A 25 9.26 10.90 4.94
CA LYS A 25 10.49 11.62 5.35
C LYS A 25 10.57 11.83 6.87
N VAL A 26 9.43 12.12 7.52
CA VAL A 26 9.34 12.29 8.98
C VAL A 26 9.49 10.95 9.68
N LEU A 27 8.76 9.95 9.22
CA LEU A 27 8.81 8.60 9.78
C LEU A 27 10.23 8.01 9.68
N LYS A 28 10.89 8.21 8.55
CA LYS A 28 12.27 7.79 8.31
C LYS A 28 13.22 8.48 9.28
N LYS A 29 13.14 9.80 9.40
CA LYS A 29 14.02 10.58 10.30
C LYS A 29 13.81 10.19 11.77
N ALA A 30 12.57 10.01 12.20
CA ALA A 30 12.26 9.56 13.54
C ALA A 30 12.83 8.15 13.83
N ARG A 31 12.74 7.24 12.86
CA ARG A 31 13.34 5.89 12.94
C ARG A 31 14.86 5.93 13.01
N GLU A 32 15.51 6.75 12.20
CA GLU A 32 16.97 6.94 12.19
C GLU A 32 17.44 7.43 13.56
N LYS A 33 16.76 8.45 14.11
CA LYS A 33 17.11 8.98 15.45
C LYS A 33 16.90 7.95 16.55
N TYR A 34 15.83 7.17 16.49
CA TYR A 34 15.60 6.07 17.42
C TYR A 34 16.72 5.01 17.33
N LYS A 35 17.22 4.71 16.13
CA LYS A 35 18.34 3.77 15.93
C LYS A 35 19.67 4.27 16.51
N GLN A 36 19.85 5.59 16.66
CA GLN A 36 21.04 6.20 17.27
C GLN A 36 21.08 6.05 18.79
N PHE A 37 19.99 5.65 19.45
CA PHE A 37 20.03 5.37 20.87
C PHE A 37 20.94 4.17 21.17
N PRO A 38 21.65 4.17 22.31
CA PRO A 38 22.49 3.05 22.73
C PRO A 38 21.75 1.71 22.67
N ILE A 39 22.43 0.65 22.27
CA ILE A 39 21.83 -0.68 22.10
C ILE A 39 21.15 -1.14 23.39
N PHE A 40 21.82 -0.94 24.53
CA PHE A 40 21.29 -1.27 25.85
C PHE A 40 19.97 -0.53 26.14
N PHE A 41 19.93 0.78 25.86
CA PHE A 41 18.70 1.56 26.05
C PHE A 41 17.56 1.08 25.14
N ARG A 42 17.86 0.75 23.89
CA ARG A 42 16.88 0.17 22.96
C ARG A 42 16.37 -1.21 23.43
N PHE A 43 17.24 -2.00 24.08
CA PHE A 43 16.85 -3.26 24.68
C PHE A 43 15.89 -3.05 25.86
N ILE A 44 16.20 -2.11 26.77
CA ILE A 44 15.30 -1.73 27.87
C ILE A 44 13.93 -1.28 27.32
N LEU A 45 13.92 -0.45 26.28
CA LEU A 45 12.68 0.02 25.66
C LEU A 45 11.84 -1.11 25.01
N LYS A 46 12.43 -2.26 24.69
CA LYS A 46 11.66 -3.44 24.27
C LYS A 46 10.89 -4.06 25.43
N LEU A 47 11.44 -4.02 26.63
CA LEU A 47 10.79 -4.52 27.85
C LEU A 47 9.65 -3.62 28.32
N PHE A 48 9.67 -2.33 27.94
CA PHE A 48 8.67 -1.34 28.30
C PHE A 48 7.99 -0.73 27.07
N PRO A 49 7.03 -1.46 26.43
CA PRO A 49 6.39 -1.03 25.18
C PRO A 49 5.72 0.35 25.25
N GLN A 50 5.12 0.67 26.40
CA GLN A 50 4.46 1.97 26.67
C GLN A 50 5.46 3.14 26.58
N ILE A 51 6.60 3.01 27.26
CA ILE A 51 7.66 4.03 27.25
C ILE A 51 8.25 4.17 25.84
N ARG A 52 8.47 3.04 25.17
CA ARG A 52 8.93 3.01 23.78
C ARG A 52 7.98 3.76 22.86
N LYS A 53 6.67 3.57 23.03
CA LYS A 53 5.63 4.26 22.26
C LYS A 53 5.73 5.78 22.48
N VAL A 54 5.78 6.23 23.72
CA VAL A 54 5.89 7.66 24.06
C VAL A 54 7.15 8.32 23.47
N ILE A 55 8.30 7.64 23.54
CA ILE A 55 9.54 8.17 22.97
C ILE A 55 9.42 8.30 21.43
N ARG A 56 8.89 7.29 20.78
CA ARG A 56 8.67 7.33 19.33
C ARG A 56 7.70 8.44 18.93
N GLU A 57 6.63 8.63 19.67
CA GLU A 57 5.67 9.71 19.43
C GLU A 57 6.31 11.10 19.62
N LYS A 58 7.12 11.29 20.65
CA LYS A 58 7.87 12.56 20.85
C LYS A 58 8.83 12.84 19.70
N LEU A 59 9.55 11.83 19.21
CA LEU A 59 10.44 11.98 18.06
C LEU A 59 9.63 12.34 16.81
N LEU A 60 8.51 11.68 16.60
CA LEU A 60 7.63 11.93 15.46
C LEU A 60 7.06 13.35 15.51
N GLN A 61 6.59 13.81 16.66
CA GLN A 61 6.10 15.17 16.85
C GLN A 61 7.18 16.22 16.55
N LYS A 62 8.41 16.01 17.07
CA LYS A 62 9.55 16.90 16.84
C LYS A 62 9.86 17.04 15.34
N TYR A 63 10.00 15.91 14.64
CA TYR A 63 10.35 15.95 13.23
C TYR A 63 9.17 16.39 12.35
N SER A 64 7.95 16.02 12.68
CA SER A 64 6.75 16.53 12.02
C SER A 64 6.71 18.06 12.06
N PHE A 65 6.94 18.65 13.22
CA PHE A 65 6.99 20.12 13.35
C PHE A 65 8.08 20.74 12.46
N ASN A 66 9.27 20.17 12.48
CA ASN A 66 10.39 20.70 11.69
C ASN A 66 10.16 20.62 10.16
N PHE A 67 9.49 19.57 9.69
CA PHE A 67 9.25 19.36 8.25
C PHE A 67 8.00 20.06 7.74
N PHE A 68 6.98 20.20 8.58
CA PHE A 68 5.65 20.63 8.15
C PHE A 68 5.17 21.93 8.78
N LYS A 69 6.09 22.71 9.40
CA LYS A 69 5.73 24.01 9.99
C LYS A 69 5.08 24.96 9.01
N ASP A 70 5.41 24.84 7.71
CA ASP A 70 4.86 25.71 6.68
C ASP A 70 3.41 25.32 6.30
N LEU A 71 2.98 24.09 6.56
CA LEU A 71 1.57 23.69 6.43
C LEU A 71 0.65 24.48 7.40
N GLU A 72 1.20 24.97 8.52
CA GLU A 72 0.45 25.79 9.46
C GLU A 72 0.03 27.15 8.88
N LYS A 73 0.64 27.57 7.75
CA LYS A 73 0.40 28.87 7.10
C LYS A 73 -0.51 28.78 5.89
N ILE A 74 -0.85 27.56 5.45
CA ILE A 74 -1.66 27.35 4.27
C ILE A 74 -3.10 27.70 4.58
N GLU A 75 -3.68 28.54 3.73
CA GLU A 75 -5.05 29.02 3.78
C GLU A 75 -5.73 28.80 2.43
N SER A 76 -7.05 28.86 2.41
CA SER A 76 -7.87 28.77 1.19
C SER A 76 -7.75 27.43 0.45
N LEU A 77 -7.67 26.32 1.21
CA LEU A 77 -7.79 24.98 0.66
C LEU A 77 -9.27 24.60 0.53
N ASP A 78 -9.62 24.00 -0.61
CA ASP A 78 -10.94 23.37 -0.81
C ASP A 78 -10.97 21.97 -0.24
N PHE A 79 -9.81 21.29 -0.24
CA PHE A 79 -9.72 19.87 0.11
C PHE A 79 -8.39 19.54 0.81
N ILE A 80 -8.44 18.65 1.79
CA ILE A 80 -7.26 18.10 2.49
C ILE A 80 -7.38 16.59 2.48
N LEU A 81 -6.56 15.92 1.66
CA LEU A 81 -6.45 14.47 1.63
C LEU A 81 -5.23 13.99 2.41
N ALA A 82 -5.45 13.17 3.42
CA ALA A 82 -4.39 12.46 4.11
C ALA A 82 -4.44 10.96 3.81
N ILE A 83 -3.32 10.38 3.40
CA ILE A 83 -3.16 8.93 3.25
C ILE A 83 -2.45 8.41 4.49
N ASN A 84 -3.07 7.49 5.24
CA ASN A 84 -2.70 7.02 6.57
C ASN A 84 -2.70 8.13 7.65
N GLY A 85 -2.40 9.35 7.31
CA GLY A 85 -2.31 10.47 8.25
C GLY A 85 -1.13 10.43 9.22
N ASP A 86 -0.26 9.42 9.10
CA ASP A 86 0.94 9.27 9.93
C ASP A 86 2.02 10.29 9.52
N GLY A 87 2.84 10.68 10.50
CA GLY A 87 3.95 11.60 10.28
C GLY A 87 3.60 13.08 10.45
N VAL A 88 2.34 13.48 10.36
CA VAL A 88 1.89 14.84 10.69
C VAL A 88 1.45 14.92 12.15
N SER A 89 1.98 15.88 12.91
CA SER A 89 1.62 16.03 14.32
C SER A 89 0.20 16.58 14.48
N GLU A 90 -0.43 16.23 15.61
CA GLU A 90 -1.77 16.71 15.93
C GLU A 90 -1.84 18.25 15.98
N LYS A 91 -0.78 18.91 16.40
CA LYS A 91 -0.69 20.37 16.44
C LYS A 91 -0.79 20.96 15.04
N ILE A 92 -0.05 20.38 14.07
CA ILE A 92 -0.06 20.84 12.68
C ILE A 92 -1.45 20.63 12.06
N TYR A 93 -2.04 19.44 12.22
CA TYR A 93 -3.41 19.21 11.77
C TYR A 93 -4.41 20.20 12.37
N LYS A 94 -4.33 20.44 13.69
CA LYS A 94 -5.22 21.39 14.34
C LYS A 94 -5.11 22.79 13.73
N LYS A 95 -3.88 23.26 13.45
CA LYS A 95 -3.67 24.58 12.86
C LYS A 95 -4.12 24.62 11.38
N LEU A 96 -3.72 23.62 10.59
CA LEU A 96 -4.11 23.52 9.19
C LEU A 96 -5.64 23.51 9.04
N PHE A 97 -6.34 22.74 9.86
CA PHE A 97 -7.81 22.67 9.83
C PHE A 97 -8.48 23.96 10.29
N SER A 98 -7.91 24.63 11.32
CA SER A 98 -8.44 25.91 11.79
C SER A 98 -8.26 27.03 10.77
N ASN A 99 -7.20 26.99 9.97
CA ASN A 99 -6.97 27.96 8.91
C ASN A 99 -7.83 27.69 7.64
N ASN A 100 -8.31 26.45 7.51
CA ASN A 100 -9.11 26.00 6.37
C ASN A 100 -10.43 25.38 6.87
N PRO A 101 -11.31 26.17 7.52
CA PRO A 101 -12.53 25.62 8.13
C PRO A 101 -13.51 25.06 7.10
N GLN A 102 -13.53 25.62 5.89
CA GLN A 102 -14.41 25.18 4.80
C GLN A 102 -13.84 24.01 4.00
N ALA A 103 -12.53 23.73 4.13
CA ALA A 103 -11.92 22.60 3.43
C ALA A 103 -12.53 21.28 3.87
N GLN A 104 -12.84 20.42 2.92
CA GLN A 104 -13.22 19.04 3.21
C GLN A 104 -11.99 18.22 3.65
N LYS A 105 -12.04 17.59 4.78
CA LYS A 105 -10.94 16.86 5.39
C LYS A 105 -11.19 15.36 5.26
N VAL A 106 -10.39 14.69 4.43
CA VAL A 106 -10.54 13.27 4.10
C VAL A 106 -9.31 12.49 4.53
N LEU A 107 -9.54 11.37 5.19
CA LEU A 107 -8.51 10.40 5.54
C LEU A 107 -8.76 9.08 4.82
N TYR A 108 -7.79 8.64 4.03
CA TYR A 108 -7.77 7.29 3.49
C TYR A 108 -6.73 6.44 4.22
N ILE A 109 -7.17 5.34 4.82
CA ILE A 109 -6.32 4.40 5.55
C ILE A 109 -5.87 3.31 4.59
N TRP A 110 -4.58 3.38 4.22
CA TRP A 110 -3.92 2.50 3.25
C TRP A 110 -3.28 1.26 3.87
N ASP A 111 -3.02 1.28 5.16
CA ASP A 111 -2.49 0.16 5.95
C ASP A 111 -3.53 -0.34 6.96
N ASP A 112 -3.27 -1.47 7.63
CA ASP A 112 -4.14 -1.92 8.71
C ASP A 112 -4.15 -0.87 9.84
N PHE A 113 -5.33 -0.52 10.32
CA PHE A 113 -5.55 0.58 11.25
C PHE A 113 -4.73 0.46 12.55
N ASP A 114 -4.57 -0.76 13.05
CA ASP A 114 -3.79 -1.04 14.26
C ASP A 114 -2.29 -0.75 14.09
N TRP A 115 -1.80 -0.58 12.85
CA TRP A 115 -0.41 -0.22 12.56
C TRP A 115 -0.16 1.28 12.61
N LEU A 116 -1.20 2.10 12.57
CA LEU A 116 -1.08 3.56 12.60
C LEU A 116 -0.65 4.07 13.97
N PHE A 117 0.22 5.07 13.99
CA PHE A 117 0.81 5.59 15.22
C PHE A 117 -0.18 6.33 16.11
N LYS A 118 -1.13 7.06 15.53
CA LYS A 118 -2.09 7.87 16.27
C LYS A 118 -3.48 7.77 15.69
N GLN A 119 -4.32 7.14 16.44
CA GLN A 119 -5.73 7.00 16.09
C GLN A 119 -6.59 8.20 16.54
N SER A 120 -6.07 9.05 17.46
CA SER A 120 -6.83 10.18 18.04
C SER A 120 -7.15 11.30 17.04
N HIS A 121 -6.34 11.48 15.98
CA HIS A 121 -6.58 12.51 14.98
C HIS A 121 -7.70 12.17 13.99
N ILE A 122 -8.11 10.92 13.92
CA ILE A 122 -9.14 10.44 12.97
C ILE A 122 -10.46 11.17 13.17
N LYS A 123 -10.83 11.43 14.41
CA LYS A 123 -12.07 12.17 14.76
C LYS A 123 -12.11 13.62 14.24
N LYS A 124 -11.01 14.11 13.67
CA LYS A 124 -10.91 15.47 13.13
C LYS A 124 -11.14 15.54 11.64
N PHE A 125 -11.20 14.39 10.97
CA PHE A 125 -11.54 14.30 9.56
C PHE A 125 -13.05 14.20 9.40
N ASP A 126 -13.56 14.87 8.37
CA ASP A 126 -14.99 14.87 8.05
C ASP A 126 -15.39 13.53 7.43
N PHE A 127 -14.44 12.87 6.74
CA PHE A 127 -14.66 11.62 6.05
C PHE A 127 -13.47 10.68 6.21
N VAL A 128 -13.73 9.41 6.52
CA VAL A 128 -12.69 8.38 6.68
C VAL A 128 -13.04 7.15 5.87
N ALA A 129 -12.08 6.70 5.06
CA ALA A 129 -12.19 5.44 4.32
C ALA A 129 -11.02 4.50 4.66
N SER A 130 -11.25 3.20 4.53
CA SER A 130 -10.22 2.18 4.74
C SER A 130 -10.24 1.13 3.64
N TYR A 131 -9.05 0.69 3.23
CA TYR A 131 -8.89 -0.44 2.31
C TYR A 131 -9.21 -1.78 2.97
N ASN A 132 -9.16 -1.84 4.31
CA ASN A 132 -9.40 -3.05 5.09
C ASN A 132 -10.87 -3.11 5.52
N ILE A 133 -11.60 -4.12 5.03
CA ILE A 133 -13.04 -4.29 5.30
C ILE A 133 -13.33 -4.53 6.79
N GLU A 134 -12.44 -5.21 7.52
CA GLU A 134 -12.62 -5.45 8.96
C GLU A 134 -12.48 -4.14 9.75
N ASP A 135 -11.51 -3.30 9.39
CA ASP A 135 -11.33 -1.99 10.01
C ASP A 135 -12.49 -1.05 9.64
N ALA A 136 -12.92 -1.06 8.38
CA ALA A 136 -14.08 -0.29 7.92
C ALA A 136 -15.32 -0.64 8.72
N THR A 137 -15.61 -1.93 8.90
CA THR A 137 -16.77 -2.40 9.69
C THR A 137 -16.62 -2.05 11.16
N LYS A 138 -15.45 -2.32 11.76
CA LYS A 138 -15.22 -2.13 13.20
C LYS A 138 -15.31 -0.67 13.64
N TYR A 139 -14.83 0.25 12.80
CA TYR A 139 -14.72 1.67 13.13
C TYR A 139 -15.74 2.55 12.39
N ASN A 140 -16.67 1.95 11.64
CA ASN A 140 -17.67 2.63 10.83
C ASN A 140 -17.05 3.60 9.81
N PHE A 141 -16.01 3.14 9.10
CA PHE A 141 -15.41 3.84 7.98
C PHE A 141 -16.03 3.37 6.67
N LEU A 142 -15.91 4.18 5.61
CA LEU A 142 -16.21 3.70 4.27
C LEU A 142 -15.20 2.59 3.89
N TYR A 143 -15.71 1.42 3.47
CA TYR A 143 -14.84 0.45 2.80
C TYR A 143 -14.58 0.92 1.37
N LEU A 144 -13.33 1.20 1.06
CA LEU A 144 -12.90 1.59 -0.28
C LEU A 144 -11.60 0.84 -0.62
N PRO A 145 -11.63 -0.11 -1.56
CA PRO A 145 -10.43 -0.80 -2.01
C PRO A 145 -9.39 0.17 -2.54
N VAL A 146 -8.14 -0.26 -2.57
CA VAL A 146 -7.08 0.50 -3.25
C VAL A 146 -7.40 0.62 -4.74
N PHE A 147 -7.04 1.74 -5.33
CA PHE A 147 -7.25 1.97 -6.76
C PHE A 147 -6.20 1.26 -7.62
N THR A 148 -6.54 1.10 -8.90
CA THR A 148 -5.66 0.61 -9.95
C THR A 148 -5.52 1.67 -11.06
N ALA A 149 -4.54 1.49 -11.94
CA ALA A 149 -4.50 2.28 -13.18
C ALA A 149 -5.69 1.91 -14.09
N ASP A 150 -6.16 2.87 -14.87
CA ASP A 150 -7.33 2.69 -15.76
C ASP A 150 -7.04 1.83 -17.01
N ILE A 151 -5.79 1.47 -17.24
CA ILE A 151 -5.36 0.76 -18.44
C ILE A 151 -5.40 -0.75 -18.23
N LYS A 152 -6.32 -1.44 -18.89
CA LYS A 152 -6.32 -2.90 -18.99
C LYS A 152 -5.20 -3.35 -19.94
N LYS A 153 -4.30 -4.21 -19.44
CA LYS A 153 -3.26 -4.87 -20.22
C LYS A 153 -3.47 -6.38 -20.14
N SER A 154 -3.85 -7.01 -21.23
CA SER A 154 -3.88 -8.46 -21.34
C SER A 154 -3.02 -8.90 -22.52
N ILE A 155 -2.24 -9.98 -22.32
CA ILE A 155 -1.37 -10.57 -23.34
C ILE A 155 -1.71 -12.06 -23.46
N ALA A 156 -2.12 -12.49 -24.66
CA ALA A 156 -2.53 -13.87 -24.91
C ALA A 156 -1.42 -14.89 -24.60
N ASN A 157 -0.16 -14.58 -24.98
CA ASN A 157 0.96 -15.48 -24.78
C ASN A 157 1.77 -15.09 -23.53
N LYS A 158 1.48 -15.72 -22.40
CA LYS A 158 2.20 -15.51 -21.13
C LYS A 158 3.63 -16.08 -21.25
N LYS A 159 4.62 -15.30 -20.81
CA LYS A 159 6.06 -15.65 -20.87
C LYS A 159 6.54 -16.35 -19.60
N TYR A 160 5.94 -16.02 -18.47
CA TYR A 160 6.31 -16.53 -17.14
C TYR A 160 5.12 -17.26 -16.52
N ASP A 161 5.40 -18.34 -15.79
CA ASP A 161 4.38 -19.04 -15.02
C ASP A 161 4.10 -18.31 -13.70
N ILE A 162 5.16 -17.82 -13.02
CA ILE A 162 5.03 -17.15 -11.72
C ILE A 162 5.92 -15.89 -11.69
N ALA A 163 5.33 -14.74 -11.44
CA ALA A 163 6.06 -13.51 -11.13
C ALA A 163 6.17 -13.29 -9.62
N ILE A 164 7.32 -12.82 -9.14
CA ILE A 164 7.56 -12.39 -7.76
C ILE A 164 8.17 -11.01 -7.80
N ILE A 165 7.40 -9.99 -7.43
CA ILE A 165 7.84 -8.59 -7.46
C ILE A 165 7.52 -7.94 -6.11
N ALA A 166 8.54 -7.57 -5.35
CA ALA A 166 8.33 -7.00 -4.01
C ALA A 166 9.51 -6.12 -3.56
N THR A 167 9.28 -5.31 -2.53
CA THR A 167 10.38 -4.73 -1.75
C THR A 167 11.01 -5.81 -0.88
N ALA A 168 12.33 -5.91 -0.89
CA ALA A 168 13.08 -6.91 -0.14
C ALA A 168 12.89 -6.75 1.38
N SER A 169 12.64 -7.86 2.03
CA SER A 169 12.72 -8.04 3.48
C SER A 169 13.09 -9.48 3.78
N GLN A 170 13.61 -9.75 4.96
CA GLN A 170 14.04 -11.09 5.35
C GLN A 170 12.95 -12.14 5.13
N ASP A 171 11.73 -11.86 5.60
CA ASP A 171 10.60 -12.80 5.52
C ASP A 171 10.16 -13.03 4.07
N ARG A 172 10.08 -11.95 3.27
CA ARG A 172 9.69 -12.03 1.86
C ARG A 172 10.69 -12.83 1.04
N ILE A 173 11.98 -12.57 1.24
CA ILE A 173 13.06 -13.31 0.57
C ILE A 173 13.04 -14.80 0.99
N ALA A 174 12.83 -15.07 2.27
CA ALA A 174 12.76 -16.46 2.77
C ALA A 174 11.60 -17.24 2.13
N LEU A 175 10.41 -16.63 2.06
CA LEU A 175 9.24 -17.25 1.41
C LEU A 175 9.47 -17.44 -0.09
N ALA A 176 9.96 -16.42 -0.78
CA ALA A 176 10.25 -16.50 -2.22
C ALA A 176 11.28 -17.58 -2.54
N LYS A 177 12.34 -17.70 -1.72
CA LYS A 177 13.33 -18.78 -1.86
C LYS A 177 12.70 -20.16 -1.74
N LYS A 178 11.87 -20.38 -0.70
CA LYS A 178 11.18 -21.67 -0.51
C LYS A 178 10.36 -22.06 -1.74
N ILE A 179 9.54 -21.14 -2.26
CA ILE A 179 8.70 -21.38 -3.45
C ILE A 179 9.57 -21.56 -4.70
N TYR A 180 10.55 -20.69 -4.92
CA TYR A 180 11.44 -20.82 -6.07
C TYR A 180 12.17 -22.15 -6.10
N TYR A 181 12.84 -22.55 -5.02
CA TYR A 181 13.60 -23.81 -5.01
C TYR A 181 12.70 -25.03 -5.09
N LYS A 182 11.45 -24.95 -4.61
CA LYS A 182 10.47 -26.04 -4.74
C LYS A 182 10.01 -26.24 -6.19
N TYR A 183 9.88 -25.15 -6.97
CA TYR A 183 9.21 -25.19 -8.27
C TYR A 183 10.04 -24.72 -9.47
N LYS A 184 11.32 -24.37 -9.29
CA LYS A 184 12.17 -23.82 -10.38
C LYS A 184 12.38 -24.76 -11.57
N ASN A 185 12.17 -26.05 -11.41
CA ASN A 185 12.29 -27.02 -12.49
C ASN A 185 10.96 -27.22 -13.25
N ASP A 186 9.84 -26.82 -12.65
CA ASP A 186 8.49 -27.03 -13.20
C ASP A 186 7.94 -25.75 -13.84
N TYR A 187 8.34 -24.57 -13.34
CA TYR A 187 7.79 -23.28 -13.74
C TYR A 187 8.87 -22.26 -14.09
N LYS A 188 8.54 -21.40 -15.07
CA LYS A 188 9.34 -20.23 -15.45
C LYS A 188 9.04 -19.07 -14.53
N PHE A 189 10.04 -18.60 -13.79
CA PHE A 189 9.92 -17.50 -12.86
C PHE A 189 10.39 -16.18 -13.46
N TYR A 190 9.71 -15.09 -13.09
CA TYR A 190 10.24 -13.74 -13.11
C TYR A 190 10.37 -13.26 -11.66
N ILE A 191 11.59 -12.89 -11.21
CA ILE A 191 11.81 -12.48 -9.82
C ILE A 191 12.50 -11.13 -9.79
N TYR A 192 11.94 -10.18 -9.03
CA TYR A 192 12.49 -8.85 -8.83
C TYR A 192 12.24 -8.38 -7.41
N PHE A 193 13.32 -8.20 -6.64
CA PHE A 193 13.27 -7.58 -5.33
C PHE A 193 13.90 -6.21 -5.34
N TYR A 194 13.14 -5.16 -5.06
CA TYR A 194 13.71 -3.85 -4.80
C TYR A 194 14.43 -3.87 -3.45
N ASP A 195 15.74 -3.69 -3.48
CA ASP A 195 16.63 -3.64 -2.32
C ASP A 195 17.67 -2.54 -2.51
N LYS A 196 17.32 -1.32 -2.09
CA LYS A 196 18.17 -0.13 -2.24
C LYS A 196 19.58 -0.32 -1.68
N GLU A 197 19.69 -1.06 -0.58
CA GLU A 197 20.95 -1.29 0.13
C GLU A 197 21.65 -2.59 -0.30
N GLN A 198 21.06 -3.33 -1.25
CA GLN A 198 21.56 -4.63 -1.74
C GLN A 198 21.97 -5.62 -0.63
N ARG A 199 21.15 -5.67 0.44
CA ARG A 199 21.38 -6.53 1.61
C ARG A 199 21.18 -8.01 1.35
N TYR A 200 20.43 -8.34 0.29
CA TYR A 200 20.03 -9.70 -0.02
C TYR A 200 20.58 -10.11 -1.39
N ASN A 201 21.27 -11.23 -1.44
CA ASN A 201 21.77 -11.80 -2.71
C ASN A 201 20.73 -12.78 -3.29
N PHE A 202 19.54 -12.26 -3.69
CA PHE A 202 18.50 -13.07 -4.32
C PHE A 202 17.62 -12.20 -5.22
N PHE A 203 17.97 -12.12 -6.51
CA PHE A 203 17.26 -11.30 -7.50
C PHE A 203 17.00 -9.85 -7.02
N SER A 204 17.97 -9.30 -6.29
CA SER A 204 17.89 -7.96 -5.71
C SER A 204 18.36 -6.90 -6.68
N HIS A 205 17.62 -5.77 -6.70
CA HIS A 205 17.90 -4.64 -7.58
C HIS A 205 17.89 -3.34 -6.76
N PRO A 206 18.86 -2.42 -6.99
CA PRO A 206 18.99 -1.19 -6.22
C PRO A 206 17.95 -0.13 -6.59
N LEU A 207 17.30 -0.24 -7.73
CA LEU A 207 16.30 0.70 -8.21
C LEU A 207 14.88 0.11 -8.07
N PRO A 208 13.87 0.92 -7.75
CA PRO A 208 12.47 0.48 -7.78
C PRO A 208 12.04 0.19 -9.22
N MET A 209 11.16 -0.80 -9.40
CA MET A 209 10.55 -1.06 -10.70
C MET A 209 9.52 0.04 -11.00
N PRO A 210 9.58 0.68 -12.19
CA PRO A 210 8.53 1.58 -12.64
C PRO A 210 7.17 0.87 -12.73
N TYR A 211 6.07 1.58 -12.41
CA TYR A 211 4.73 0.97 -12.37
C TYR A 211 4.32 0.37 -13.72
N ALA A 212 4.56 1.07 -14.83
CA ALA A 212 4.26 0.55 -16.17
C ALA A 212 4.99 -0.77 -16.46
N LYS A 213 6.29 -0.87 -16.12
CA LYS A 213 7.06 -2.11 -16.27
C LYS A 213 6.52 -3.23 -15.39
N TYR A 214 6.11 -2.90 -14.17
CA TYR A 214 5.47 -3.86 -13.27
C TYR A 214 4.18 -4.43 -13.88
N GLN A 215 3.32 -3.59 -14.45
CA GLN A 215 2.11 -4.04 -15.14
C GLN A 215 2.43 -4.90 -16.37
N ASP A 216 3.45 -4.54 -17.16
CA ASP A 216 3.90 -5.36 -18.29
C ASP A 216 4.32 -6.76 -17.86
N ILE A 217 5.06 -6.88 -16.74
CA ILE A 217 5.46 -8.18 -16.19
C ILE A 217 4.25 -8.98 -15.69
N LEU A 218 3.29 -8.33 -15.01
CA LEU A 218 2.05 -9.01 -14.63
C LEU A 218 1.33 -9.54 -15.88
N ALA A 219 1.11 -8.69 -16.89
CA ALA A 219 0.45 -9.08 -18.13
C ALA A 219 1.14 -10.25 -18.85
N MET A 220 2.47 -10.35 -18.75
CA MET A 220 3.27 -11.45 -19.30
C MET A 220 3.31 -12.70 -18.39
N SER A 221 2.65 -12.70 -17.25
CA SER A 221 2.73 -13.78 -16.26
C SER A 221 1.38 -14.49 -16.11
N VAL A 222 1.39 -15.81 -15.98
CA VAL A 222 0.19 -16.59 -15.67
C VAL A 222 -0.29 -16.27 -14.26
N SER A 223 0.65 -16.16 -13.33
CA SER A 223 0.35 -15.86 -11.93
C SER A 223 1.39 -14.94 -11.29
N VAL A 224 1.00 -14.27 -10.21
CA VAL A 224 1.88 -13.46 -9.38
C VAL A 224 1.83 -13.95 -7.94
N LEU A 225 3.00 -14.05 -7.30
CA LEU A 225 3.09 -14.32 -5.88
C LEU A 225 2.92 -13.03 -5.08
N ASP A 226 1.81 -12.95 -4.38
CA ASP A 226 1.51 -11.84 -3.47
C ASP A 226 2.06 -12.11 -2.09
N ILE A 227 3.25 -11.56 -1.80
CA ILE A 227 3.91 -11.69 -0.51
C ILE A 227 3.53 -10.50 0.37
N VAL A 228 2.55 -10.71 1.25
CA VAL A 228 2.10 -9.72 2.22
C VAL A 228 3.12 -9.51 3.35
N ARG A 229 3.04 -8.38 4.05
CA ARG A 229 3.77 -8.19 5.32
C ARG A 229 3.18 -9.11 6.39
N PHE A 230 4.03 -9.58 7.30
CA PHE A 230 3.54 -10.35 8.45
C PHE A 230 2.46 -9.57 9.22
N GLY A 231 1.31 -10.20 9.44
CA GLY A 231 0.17 -9.60 10.13
C GLY A 231 -0.70 -8.67 9.27
N GLN A 232 -0.42 -8.47 7.98
CA GLN A 232 -1.29 -7.72 7.08
C GLN A 232 -2.58 -8.50 6.82
N ARG A 233 -3.72 -7.84 7.04
CA ARG A 233 -5.06 -8.44 6.91
C ARG A 233 -5.70 -8.13 5.55
N GLY A 234 -5.56 -6.91 5.09
CA GLY A 234 -6.15 -6.46 3.84
C GLY A 234 -5.42 -6.94 2.59
N PRO A 235 -6.09 -6.89 1.42
CA PRO A 235 -5.49 -7.22 0.13
C PRO A 235 -4.43 -6.18 -0.25
N THR A 236 -3.38 -6.62 -0.94
CA THR A 236 -2.42 -5.68 -1.53
C THR A 236 -2.95 -5.11 -2.85
N THR A 237 -2.35 -4.01 -3.31
CA THR A 237 -2.61 -3.45 -4.66
C THR A 237 -2.41 -4.48 -5.76
N ARG A 238 -1.50 -5.43 -5.56
CA ARG A 238 -1.17 -6.50 -6.51
C ARG A 238 -2.38 -7.35 -6.89
N ILE A 239 -3.29 -7.58 -5.95
CA ILE A 239 -4.53 -8.33 -6.20
C ILE A 239 -5.42 -7.60 -7.20
N TYR A 240 -5.54 -6.29 -7.08
CA TYR A 240 -6.38 -5.49 -7.97
C TYR A 240 -5.68 -5.25 -9.32
N ASP A 241 -4.37 -4.99 -9.34
CA ASP A 241 -3.59 -4.87 -10.56
C ASP A 241 -3.61 -6.17 -11.39
N SER A 242 -3.68 -7.33 -10.73
CA SER A 242 -3.73 -8.63 -11.40
C SER A 242 -5.04 -8.87 -12.16
N ILE A 243 -6.14 -8.25 -11.75
CA ILE A 243 -7.42 -8.31 -12.47
C ILE A 243 -7.28 -7.60 -13.82
N LEU A 244 -6.66 -6.42 -13.85
CA LEU A 244 -6.45 -5.64 -15.08
C LEU A 244 -5.55 -6.35 -16.09
N THR A 245 -4.68 -7.22 -15.62
CA THR A 245 -3.68 -7.92 -16.44
C THR A 245 -4.04 -9.37 -16.71
N GLU A 246 -5.22 -9.82 -16.27
CA GLU A 246 -5.65 -11.23 -16.35
C GLU A 246 -4.56 -12.18 -15.83
N THR A 247 -4.06 -11.85 -14.65
CA THR A 247 -3.00 -12.60 -13.97
C THR A 247 -3.57 -13.23 -12.71
N LYS A 248 -3.39 -14.53 -12.51
CA LYS A 248 -3.82 -15.21 -11.27
C LYS A 248 -2.96 -14.78 -10.09
N VAL A 249 -3.48 -14.95 -8.88
CA VAL A 249 -2.75 -14.57 -7.67
C VAL A 249 -2.50 -15.79 -6.80
N ILE A 250 -1.28 -15.91 -6.30
CA ILE A 250 -0.89 -16.88 -5.28
C ILE A 250 -0.56 -16.08 -4.03
N THR A 251 -1.20 -16.35 -2.90
CA THR A 251 -1.00 -15.56 -1.68
C THR A 251 -0.99 -16.40 -0.41
N MET A 252 -0.31 -15.92 0.64
CA MET A 252 -0.39 -16.46 2.00
C MET A 252 -1.49 -15.78 2.83
N ASN A 253 -2.13 -14.74 2.31
CA ASN A 253 -3.15 -14.00 3.05
C ASN A 253 -4.46 -14.78 3.12
N LYS A 254 -4.66 -15.55 4.19
CA LYS A 254 -5.91 -16.32 4.41
C LYS A 254 -7.15 -15.42 4.55
N ASN A 255 -6.97 -14.14 4.94
CA ASN A 255 -8.07 -13.18 5.10
C ASN A 255 -8.65 -12.72 3.76
N ILE A 256 -7.95 -12.90 2.64
CA ILE A 256 -8.46 -12.52 1.31
C ILE A 256 -9.83 -13.12 1.02
N LYS A 257 -10.15 -14.27 1.61
CA LYS A 257 -11.46 -14.94 1.46
C LYS A 257 -12.65 -14.11 1.98
N LYS A 258 -12.39 -13.09 2.81
CA LYS A 258 -13.42 -12.18 3.34
C LYS A 258 -13.71 -10.99 2.41
N TYR A 259 -12.94 -10.83 1.35
CA TYR A 259 -13.01 -9.68 0.45
C TYR A 259 -13.78 -10.02 -0.83
N PRO A 260 -14.57 -9.06 -1.36
CA PRO A 260 -15.36 -9.29 -2.59
C PRO A 260 -14.53 -9.68 -3.81
N VAL A 261 -13.24 -9.36 -3.80
CA VAL A 261 -12.28 -9.67 -4.88
C VAL A 261 -11.91 -11.16 -4.93
N TYR A 262 -12.20 -11.95 -3.88
CA TYR A 262 -11.81 -13.35 -3.81
C TYR A 262 -12.62 -14.21 -4.80
N ASN A 263 -11.90 -14.96 -5.64
CA ASN A 263 -12.47 -15.86 -6.65
C ASN A 263 -11.47 -16.98 -7.00
N SER A 264 -11.80 -17.85 -7.98
CA SER A 264 -10.96 -18.99 -8.33
C SER A 264 -9.60 -18.65 -8.97
N ASN A 265 -9.38 -17.39 -9.39
CA ASN A 265 -8.05 -16.93 -9.82
C ASN A 265 -7.11 -16.61 -8.64
N ILE A 266 -7.57 -16.75 -7.40
CA ILE A 266 -6.77 -16.49 -6.21
C ILE A 266 -6.56 -17.79 -5.44
N LEU A 267 -5.32 -18.28 -5.45
CA LEU A 267 -4.88 -19.43 -4.67
C LEU A 267 -4.34 -18.95 -3.31
N VAL A 268 -4.97 -19.39 -2.24
CA VAL A 268 -4.41 -19.24 -0.89
C VAL A 268 -3.56 -20.47 -0.56
N LEU A 269 -2.26 -20.26 -0.41
CA LEU A 269 -1.32 -21.33 -0.10
C LEU A 269 -1.59 -21.94 1.29
N ASP A 270 -1.38 -23.24 1.38
CA ASP A 270 -1.23 -23.95 2.63
C ASP A 270 0.14 -23.72 3.27
N ASP A 271 0.36 -24.29 4.44
CA ASP A 271 1.61 -24.15 5.18
C ASP A 271 2.77 -24.92 4.50
N GLU A 272 2.45 -25.90 3.63
CA GLU A 272 3.39 -26.67 2.82
C GLU A 272 3.77 -25.95 1.52
N LEU A 273 3.14 -24.81 1.23
CA LEU A 273 3.35 -24.00 0.03
C LEU A 273 3.05 -24.76 -1.27
N ASN A 274 1.97 -25.55 -1.27
CA ASN A 274 1.57 -26.30 -2.46
C ASN A 274 0.89 -25.43 -3.50
N ILE A 275 1.41 -25.48 -4.73
CA ILE A 275 0.81 -24.85 -5.91
C ILE A 275 0.30 -25.98 -6.81
N PRO A 276 -1.02 -26.20 -6.87
CA PRO A 276 -1.58 -27.22 -7.74
C PRO A 276 -1.22 -26.94 -9.21
N HIS A 277 -0.78 -27.97 -9.93
CA HIS A 277 -0.37 -27.81 -11.34
C HIS A 277 -1.50 -27.28 -12.22
N ASN A 278 -2.73 -27.72 -12.00
CA ASN A 278 -3.91 -27.24 -12.70
C ASN A 278 -4.16 -25.74 -12.47
N PHE A 279 -3.82 -25.18 -11.29
CA PHE A 279 -3.98 -23.74 -11.06
C PHE A 279 -3.13 -22.92 -12.04
N ILE A 280 -1.93 -23.35 -12.36
CA ILE A 280 -1.06 -22.67 -13.33
C ILE A 280 -1.52 -22.93 -14.76
N LYS A 281 -1.95 -24.15 -15.09
CA LYS A 281 -2.25 -24.57 -16.46
C LYS A 281 -3.63 -24.16 -16.97
N THR A 282 -4.61 -23.94 -16.08
CA THR A 282 -5.92 -23.46 -16.48
C THR A 282 -5.87 -21.98 -16.91
N GLU A 283 -6.76 -21.58 -17.77
CA GLU A 283 -6.90 -20.18 -18.19
C GLU A 283 -7.40 -19.27 -17.04
N TYR A 284 -7.21 -17.97 -17.20
CA TYR A 284 -7.79 -16.98 -16.33
C TYR A 284 -9.31 -16.92 -16.56
N ILE A 285 -10.08 -16.94 -15.48
CA ILE A 285 -11.54 -16.87 -15.55
C ILE A 285 -11.96 -15.40 -15.36
N ASN A 286 -12.64 -14.84 -16.34
CA ASN A 286 -13.17 -13.49 -16.25
C ASN A 286 -14.38 -13.44 -15.30
N TYR A 287 -14.25 -12.67 -14.22
CA TYR A 287 -15.33 -12.34 -13.30
C TYR A 287 -15.76 -10.89 -13.51
N GLU A 288 -17.03 -10.58 -13.23
CA GLU A 288 -17.55 -9.20 -13.23
C GLU A 288 -17.05 -8.39 -12.02
N ILE A 289 -15.74 -8.44 -11.77
CA ILE A 289 -15.10 -7.65 -10.73
C ILE A 289 -14.37 -6.51 -11.40
N ILE A 290 -14.91 -5.31 -11.24
CA ILE A 290 -14.29 -4.10 -11.77
C ILE A 290 -13.41 -3.49 -10.68
N PRO A 291 -12.08 -3.44 -10.87
CA PRO A 291 -11.20 -2.71 -9.97
C PRO A 291 -11.61 -1.25 -9.88
N VAL A 292 -11.35 -0.64 -8.74
CA VAL A 292 -11.65 0.79 -8.56
C VAL A 292 -10.59 1.60 -9.31
N SER A 293 -10.99 2.34 -10.34
CA SER A 293 -10.12 3.29 -11.03
C SER A 293 -9.72 4.43 -10.10
N ILE A 294 -8.60 5.11 -10.39
CA ILE A 294 -8.17 6.27 -9.61
C ILE A 294 -9.23 7.37 -9.61
N ARG A 295 -9.92 7.60 -10.76
CA ARG A 295 -11.04 8.54 -10.88
C ARG A 295 -12.17 8.18 -9.92
N ARG A 296 -12.65 6.94 -9.99
CA ARG A 296 -13.74 6.46 -9.14
C ARG A 296 -13.36 6.44 -7.66
N TRP A 297 -12.07 6.17 -7.37
CA TRP A 297 -11.54 6.23 -6.00
C TRP A 297 -11.59 7.65 -5.44
N CYS A 298 -11.15 8.64 -6.23
CA CYS A 298 -11.25 10.05 -5.86
C CYS A 298 -12.71 10.48 -5.65
N GLN A 299 -13.60 10.14 -6.58
CA GLN A 299 -15.05 10.45 -6.44
C GLN A 299 -15.66 9.83 -5.18
N LYS A 300 -15.28 8.60 -4.85
CA LYS A 300 -15.72 7.93 -3.61
C LYS A 300 -15.17 8.59 -2.34
N LEU A 301 -14.03 9.27 -2.43
CA LEU A 301 -13.48 10.10 -1.36
C LEU A 301 -14.07 11.52 -1.37
N THR A 302 -15.15 11.73 -2.12
CA THR A 302 -15.84 13.03 -2.24
C THR A 302 -15.00 14.16 -2.88
N ILE A 303 -13.90 13.80 -3.54
CA ILE A 303 -13.15 14.73 -4.39
C ILE A 303 -13.95 14.91 -5.67
N PHE A 304 -14.35 16.17 -5.96
CA PHE A 304 -15.12 16.48 -7.16
C PHE A 304 -14.23 16.34 -8.40
N ILE A 305 -14.54 15.35 -9.23
CA ILE A 305 -13.89 15.13 -10.53
C ILE A 305 -15.01 14.94 -11.54
N GLU A 306 -14.99 15.72 -12.61
CA GLU A 306 -15.99 15.63 -13.67
C GLU A 306 -16.02 14.24 -14.28
N GLU A 307 -17.22 13.75 -14.60
CA GLU A 307 -17.38 12.51 -15.36
C GLU A 307 -16.89 12.76 -16.79
N GLU A 308 -16.16 11.81 -17.36
CA GLU A 308 -15.89 11.84 -18.79
C GLU A 308 -17.23 11.68 -19.52
N THR A 309 -17.59 12.65 -20.32
CA THR A 309 -18.67 12.49 -21.31
C THR A 309 -18.22 11.42 -22.29
N GLU A 310 -18.89 10.24 -22.25
CA GLU A 310 -18.71 9.14 -23.19
C GLU A 310 -18.92 9.58 -24.65
#